data_27d359c081b97e1208cf637800877cf6
#
_entry.id   27d359c081b97e1208cf637800877cf6
#
_cell.length_a   1.000
_cell.length_b   1.000
_cell.length_c   1.000
_cell.angle_alpha   90.00
_cell.angle_beta   90.00
_cell.angle_gamma   90.00
#
_symmetry.space_group_name_H-M   'P 1'
#
loop_
_entity.id
_entity.type
_entity.pdbx_description
1 polymer ?
#
loop_
_entity_poly.entity_id
_entity_poly.type
_entity_poly.pdbx_seq_one_letter_code
_entity_poly.pdbx_strand_id
1 'polypeptide(L)'
;MQIIELNELQFMNYSNIHSKKNYKQSIEYANLEEKNGYNKLFLGLIDDNQNVIGATLLLEKKLSGKYKYGFCPNGFLIDFFNSSLINIFTVELKKYLKQYNFIYIKLNPQIEYQIFSSSFILVENNSNVINELKKLGYQFINNTSKYHIVLNSSDINKTYSNFKRSLRRNIKNSLEQGVTVHR
;
A
#
# COMPACT_ATOMS: atom_id res chain seq x y z
N MET A 1 0.27 21.20 11.31
CA MET A 1 -0.05 19.87 10.74
C MET A 1 -0.21 18.86 11.86
N GLN A 2 -1.19 17.94 11.79
CA GLN A 2 -1.45 16.89 12.79
C GLN A 2 -2.16 15.68 12.17
N ILE A 3 -2.04 14.51 12.80
CA ILE A 3 -2.83 13.33 12.47
C ILE A 3 -4.18 13.42 13.19
N ILE A 4 -5.25 13.19 12.42
CA ILE A 4 -6.63 13.08 12.93
C ILE A 4 -7.28 11.79 12.43
N GLU A 5 -8.36 11.37 13.10
CA GLU A 5 -9.24 10.35 12.56
C GLU A 5 -10.15 10.96 11.49
N LEU A 6 -10.19 10.32 10.33
CA LEU A 6 -11.09 10.67 9.24
C LEU A 6 -12.36 9.81 9.31
N ASN A 7 -13.49 10.37 8.92
CA ASN A 7 -14.64 9.54 8.61
C ASN A 7 -14.44 8.81 7.25
N GLU A 8 -15.29 7.82 6.97
CA GLU A 8 -15.19 7.01 5.75
C GLU A 8 -15.23 7.86 4.47
N LEU A 9 -16.09 8.89 4.43
CA LEU A 9 -16.22 9.76 3.27
C LEU A 9 -14.95 10.59 3.02
N GLN A 10 -14.38 11.17 4.08
CA GLN A 10 -13.13 11.93 3.99
C GLN A 10 -11.98 11.05 3.49
N PHE A 11 -11.84 9.85 4.08
CA PHE A 11 -10.82 8.89 3.65
C PHE A 11 -11.02 8.45 2.19
N MET A 12 -12.25 8.11 1.81
CA MET A 12 -12.60 7.70 0.45
C MET A 12 -12.28 8.80 -0.57
N ASN A 13 -12.65 10.05 -0.28
CA ASN A 13 -12.37 11.18 -1.16
C ASN A 13 -10.86 11.34 -1.41
N TYR A 14 -10.05 11.24 -0.35
CA TYR A 14 -8.60 11.32 -0.49
C TYR A 14 -8.01 10.10 -1.20
N SER A 15 -8.38 8.88 -0.78
CA SER A 15 -7.83 7.64 -1.32
C SER A 15 -8.16 7.46 -2.81
N ASN A 16 -9.32 7.91 -3.25
CA ASN A 16 -9.77 7.75 -4.64
C ASN A 16 -8.97 8.57 -5.66
N ILE A 17 -8.43 9.69 -5.26
CA ILE A 17 -7.62 10.57 -6.13
C ILE A 17 -6.11 10.34 -5.97
N HIS A 18 -5.69 9.60 -4.96
CA HIS A 18 -4.27 9.38 -4.70
C HIS A 18 -3.64 8.43 -5.74
N SER A 19 -2.44 8.77 -6.24
CA SER A 19 -1.73 7.98 -7.27
C SER A 19 -1.40 6.54 -6.86
N LYS A 20 -1.24 6.29 -5.55
CA LYS A 20 -1.02 4.94 -4.98
C LYS A 20 -2.32 4.30 -4.46
N LYS A 21 -3.48 4.75 -4.99
CA LYS A 21 -4.77 4.10 -4.72
C LYS A 21 -4.67 2.59 -4.93
N ASN A 22 -5.14 1.84 -3.95
CA ASN A 22 -5.18 0.38 -4.04
C ASN A 22 -6.30 -0.19 -3.16
N TYR A 23 -6.71 -1.42 -3.48
CA TYR A 23 -7.80 -2.10 -2.78
C TYR A 23 -7.57 -2.22 -1.26
N LYS A 24 -6.33 -2.45 -0.82
CA LYS A 24 -6.02 -2.60 0.62
C LYS A 24 -6.04 -1.29 1.40
N GLN A 25 -6.18 -0.18 0.72
CA GLN A 25 -6.43 1.14 1.30
C GLN A 25 -7.83 1.62 0.86
N SER A 26 -8.86 0.79 1.05
CA SER A 26 -10.26 1.10 0.73
C SER A 26 -11.19 0.79 1.89
N ILE A 27 -12.40 1.32 1.84
CA ILE A 27 -13.46 1.07 2.81
C ILE A 27 -13.89 -0.40 2.76
N GLU A 28 -13.98 -0.99 1.57
CA GLU A 28 -14.37 -2.38 1.36
C GLU A 28 -13.38 -3.34 2.03
N TYR A 29 -12.08 -3.07 1.89
CA TYR A 29 -11.06 -3.86 2.57
C TYR A 29 -11.09 -3.67 4.08
N ALA A 30 -11.30 -2.44 4.56
CA ALA A 30 -11.45 -2.16 5.98
C ALA A 30 -12.63 -2.93 6.59
N ASN A 31 -13.80 -2.96 5.91
CA ASN A 31 -14.98 -3.71 6.33
C ASN A 31 -14.77 -5.23 6.30
N LEU A 32 -13.97 -5.72 5.35
CA LEU A 32 -13.58 -7.13 5.31
C LEU A 32 -12.71 -7.50 6.53
N GLU A 33 -11.70 -6.70 6.83
CA GLU A 33 -10.81 -6.96 7.95
C GLU A 33 -11.48 -6.75 9.32
N GLU A 34 -12.50 -5.91 9.40
CA GLU A 34 -13.33 -5.79 10.59
C GLU A 34 -14.05 -7.11 10.91
N LYS A 35 -14.54 -7.84 9.89
CA LYS A 35 -15.09 -9.20 10.05
C LYS A 35 -14.04 -10.22 10.49
N ASN A 36 -12.77 -9.97 10.19
CA ASN A 36 -11.62 -10.77 10.63
C ASN A 36 -11.10 -10.38 12.04
N GLY A 37 -11.83 -9.52 12.74
CA GLY A 37 -11.56 -9.14 14.14
C GLY A 37 -10.53 -8.01 14.29
N TYR A 38 -10.31 -7.20 13.27
CA TYR A 38 -9.58 -5.93 13.38
C TYR A 38 -10.55 -4.77 13.64
N ASN A 39 -10.10 -3.77 14.39
CA ASN A 39 -10.73 -2.46 14.37
C ASN A 39 -10.12 -1.64 13.22
N LYS A 40 -10.95 -0.95 12.45
CA LYS A 40 -10.53 -0.07 11.36
C LYS A 40 -10.42 1.36 11.86
N LEU A 41 -9.32 2.02 11.52
CA LEU A 41 -9.10 3.45 11.74
C LEU A 41 -8.64 4.09 10.45
N PHE A 42 -9.27 5.17 10.05
CA PHE A 42 -8.83 5.98 8.93
C PHE A 42 -8.11 7.20 9.48
N LEU A 43 -6.80 7.28 9.26
CA LEU A 43 -5.99 8.36 9.76
C LEU A 43 -5.57 9.27 8.62
N GLY A 44 -5.66 10.59 8.84
CA GLY A 44 -5.25 11.60 7.89
C GLY A 44 -4.30 12.61 8.51
N LEU A 45 -3.24 12.96 7.79
CA LEU A 45 -2.44 14.14 8.07
C LEU A 45 -3.13 15.34 7.43
N ILE A 46 -3.49 16.32 8.26
CA ILE A 46 -4.07 17.57 7.79
C ILE A 46 -3.07 18.72 7.86
N ASP A 47 -3.15 19.60 6.88
CA ASP A 47 -2.41 20.86 6.88
C ASP A 47 -3.10 21.94 7.72
N ASP A 48 -2.55 23.15 7.74
CA ASP A 48 -3.08 24.27 8.52
C ASP A 48 -4.40 24.82 7.92
N ASN A 49 -4.71 24.47 6.67
CA ASN A 49 -5.96 24.78 5.99
C ASN A 49 -7.01 23.67 6.12
N GLN A 50 -6.77 22.66 6.95
CA GLN A 50 -7.62 21.49 7.16
C GLN A 50 -7.73 20.55 5.93
N ASN A 51 -6.83 20.66 4.93
CA ASN A 51 -6.78 19.75 3.81
C ASN A 51 -6.04 18.45 4.21
N VAL A 52 -6.56 17.30 3.78
CA VAL A 52 -5.86 16.01 3.93
C VAL A 52 -4.73 15.95 2.92
N ILE A 53 -3.49 15.86 3.39
CA ILE A 53 -2.28 15.80 2.57
C ILE A 53 -1.57 14.43 2.64
N GLY A 54 -2.07 13.53 3.47
CA GLY A 54 -1.64 12.15 3.58
C GLY A 54 -2.66 11.35 4.36
N ALA A 55 -2.84 10.06 4.04
CA ALA A 55 -3.79 9.23 4.76
C ALA A 55 -3.33 7.75 4.86
N THR A 56 -3.95 6.99 5.74
CA THR A 56 -3.80 5.54 5.80
C THR A 56 -4.99 4.87 6.48
N LEU A 57 -5.36 3.70 5.97
CA LEU A 57 -6.10 2.73 6.76
C LEU A 57 -5.13 2.08 7.75
N LEU A 58 -5.43 2.17 9.03
CA LEU A 58 -4.75 1.46 10.11
C LEU A 58 -5.69 0.39 10.67
N LEU A 59 -5.32 -0.86 10.53
CA LEU A 59 -6.01 -2.00 11.12
C LEU A 59 -5.43 -2.25 12.51
N GLU A 60 -6.23 -2.07 13.52
CA GLU A 60 -5.85 -2.20 14.92
C GLU A 60 -6.23 -3.58 15.47
N LYS A 61 -5.35 -4.16 16.28
CA LYS A 61 -5.66 -5.36 17.05
C LYS A 61 -5.12 -5.27 18.47
N LYS A 62 -5.92 -5.67 19.46
CA LYS A 62 -5.51 -5.75 20.86
C LYS A 62 -4.47 -6.86 21.05
N LEU A 63 -3.48 -6.60 21.91
CA LEU A 63 -2.49 -7.57 22.35
C LEU A 63 -2.80 -8.07 23.76
N SER A 64 -2.62 -7.20 24.77
CA SER A 64 -2.89 -7.50 26.17
C SER A 64 -3.19 -6.20 26.92
N GLY A 65 -4.17 -6.25 27.84
CA GLY A 65 -4.59 -5.09 28.59
C GLY A 65 -5.00 -3.92 27.70
N LYS A 66 -4.35 -2.75 27.90
CA LYS A 66 -4.58 -1.55 27.09
C LYS A 66 -3.75 -1.50 25.80
N TYR A 67 -2.79 -2.40 25.63
CA TYR A 67 -1.83 -2.35 24.51
C TYR A 67 -2.38 -2.99 23.25
N LYS A 68 -1.99 -2.42 22.13
CA LYS A 68 -2.42 -2.82 20.81
C LYS A 68 -1.31 -2.63 19.76
N TYR A 69 -1.49 -3.25 18.61
CA TYR A 69 -0.66 -3.02 17.44
C TYR A 69 -1.50 -2.63 16.25
N GLY A 70 -0.85 -2.04 15.25
CA GLY A 70 -1.49 -1.66 14.00
C GLY A 70 -0.83 -2.28 12.80
N PHE A 71 -1.59 -2.38 11.72
CA PHE A 71 -1.12 -2.78 10.41
C PHE A 71 -1.66 -1.81 9.35
N CYS A 72 -0.76 -1.25 8.53
CA CYS A 72 -1.08 -0.38 7.40
C CYS A 72 -0.82 -1.16 6.09
N PRO A 73 -1.81 -1.89 5.57
CA PRO A 73 -1.64 -2.73 4.38
C PRO A 73 -1.51 -1.85 3.13
N ASN A 74 -0.40 -1.99 2.38
CA ASN A 74 -0.08 -1.20 1.19
C ASN A 74 -0.16 0.33 1.41
N GLY A 75 -0.06 0.76 2.67
CA GLY A 75 -0.04 2.17 3.06
C GLY A 75 1.41 2.66 3.22
N PHE A 76 1.66 3.92 3.46
CA PHE A 76 0.65 4.98 3.55
C PHE A 76 0.25 5.49 2.15
N LEU A 77 -0.86 6.22 2.07
CA LEU A 77 -1.22 7.01 0.91
C LEU A 77 -0.55 8.40 1.05
N ILE A 78 0.74 8.45 0.75
CA ILE A 78 1.57 9.67 0.72
C ILE A 78 2.56 9.55 -0.44
N ASP A 79 3.16 10.67 -0.83
CA ASP A 79 4.32 10.65 -1.71
C ASP A 79 5.58 10.24 -0.94
N PHE A 80 6.03 9.01 -1.12
CA PHE A 80 7.24 8.48 -0.49
C PHE A 80 8.55 9.06 -1.05
N PHE A 81 8.50 9.85 -2.13
CA PHE A 81 9.66 10.56 -2.66
C PHE A 81 9.80 11.96 -2.07
N ASN A 82 8.79 12.44 -1.34
CA ASN A 82 8.84 13.67 -0.59
C ASN A 82 9.32 13.43 0.85
N SER A 83 10.63 13.56 1.09
CA SER A 83 11.25 13.31 2.40
C SER A 83 10.64 14.15 3.53
N SER A 84 10.28 15.41 3.26
CA SER A 84 9.63 16.27 4.26
C SER A 84 8.27 15.74 4.67
N LEU A 85 7.45 15.30 3.70
CA LEU A 85 6.12 14.74 3.96
C LEU A 85 6.21 13.43 4.74
N ILE A 86 7.12 12.52 4.38
CA ILE A 86 7.34 11.26 5.11
C ILE A 86 7.74 11.55 6.56
N ASN A 87 8.64 12.51 6.76
CA ASN A 87 9.10 12.88 8.10
C ASN A 87 7.94 13.41 8.95
N ILE A 88 7.20 14.40 8.45
CA ILE A 88 6.06 14.99 9.17
C ILE A 88 5.00 13.92 9.46
N PHE A 89 4.62 13.14 8.45
CA PHE A 89 3.64 12.07 8.62
C PHE A 89 4.07 11.07 9.70
N THR A 90 5.33 10.64 9.66
CA THR A 90 5.88 9.67 10.64
C THR A 90 5.91 10.25 12.05
N VAL A 91 6.33 11.50 12.20
CA VAL A 91 6.42 12.15 13.52
C VAL A 91 5.03 12.32 14.14
N GLU A 92 4.08 12.84 13.37
CA GLU A 92 2.72 13.04 13.85
C GLU A 92 1.98 11.72 14.10
N LEU A 93 2.20 10.72 13.23
CA LEU A 93 1.65 9.38 13.44
C LEU A 93 2.20 8.73 14.71
N LYS A 94 3.50 8.87 15.01
CA LYS A 94 4.08 8.37 16.26
C LYS A 94 3.47 9.04 17.49
N LYS A 95 3.19 10.34 17.46
CA LYS A 95 2.50 11.05 18.55
C LYS A 95 1.11 10.46 18.79
N TYR A 96 0.33 10.32 17.71
CA TYR A 96 -1.01 9.72 17.76
C TYR A 96 -0.95 8.30 18.33
N LEU A 97 -0.11 7.43 17.77
CA LEU A 97 0.00 6.03 18.19
C LEU A 97 0.36 5.90 19.68
N LYS A 98 1.27 6.74 20.17
CA LYS A 98 1.67 6.75 21.59
C LYS A 98 0.49 7.12 22.50
N GLN A 99 -0.32 8.09 22.12
CA GLN A 99 -1.51 8.52 22.86
C GLN A 99 -2.53 7.38 23.05
N TYR A 100 -2.66 6.51 22.02
CA TYR A 100 -3.65 5.42 21.98
C TYR A 100 -3.07 4.05 22.34
N ASN A 101 -1.90 4.00 23.02
CA ASN A 101 -1.25 2.79 23.53
C ASN A 101 -0.85 1.75 22.45
N PHE A 102 -0.52 2.20 21.25
CA PHE A 102 0.10 1.32 20.27
C PHE A 102 1.55 1.04 20.64
N ILE A 103 1.95 -0.23 20.62
CA ILE A 103 3.34 -0.64 20.84
C ILE A 103 4.15 -0.53 19.56
N TYR A 104 3.58 -0.96 18.43
CA TYR A 104 4.17 -0.86 17.12
C TYR A 104 3.11 -0.85 16.02
N ILE A 105 3.53 -0.46 14.84
CA ILE A 105 2.78 -0.69 13.61
C ILE A 105 3.62 -1.49 12.61
N LYS A 106 2.94 -2.29 11.80
CA LYS A 106 3.52 -2.88 10.58
C LYS A 106 3.12 -2.05 9.38
N LEU A 107 4.07 -1.80 8.51
CA LEU A 107 3.88 -1.06 7.26
C LEU A 107 4.44 -1.89 6.12
N ASN A 108 3.69 -2.08 5.05
CA ASN A 108 4.19 -2.60 3.78
C ASN A 108 3.86 -1.62 2.65
N PRO A 109 4.65 -0.55 2.50
CA PRO A 109 4.39 0.49 1.53
C PRO A 109 4.45 -0.07 0.11
N GLN A 110 3.58 0.46 -0.77
CA GLN A 110 3.57 0.09 -2.18
C GLN A 110 4.61 0.92 -2.95
N ILE A 111 5.88 0.56 -2.75
CA ILE A 111 7.02 1.22 -3.39
C ILE A 111 7.78 0.16 -4.18
N GLU A 112 8.00 0.42 -5.45
CA GLU A 112 8.89 -0.39 -6.28
C GLU A 112 10.34 -0.13 -5.83
N TYR A 113 10.99 -1.16 -5.28
CA TYR A 113 12.38 -1.04 -4.82
C TYR A 113 13.34 -0.87 -6.01
N GLN A 114 13.13 -1.69 -7.04
CA GLN A 114 13.90 -1.66 -8.28
C GLN A 114 12.98 -1.94 -9.46
N ILE A 115 13.19 -1.21 -10.54
CA ILE A 115 12.51 -1.41 -11.81
C ILE A 115 13.52 -1.88 -12.83
N PHE A 116 13.22 -2.97 -13.52
CA PHE A 116 14.04 -3.53 -14.57
C PHE A 116 13.34 -3.43 -15.92
N SER A 117 14.12 -3.18 -16.98
CA SER A 117 13.63 -3.28 -18.36
C SER A 117 13.32 -4.74 -18.72
N SER A 118 12.70 -4.95 -19.89
CA SER A 118 12.49 -6.30 -20.45
C SER A 118 13.80 -7.08 -20.71
N SER A 119 14.92 -6.38 -20.84
CA SER A 119 16.26 -6.95 -20.98
C SER A 119 17.00 -7.14 -19.65
N PHE A 120 16.27 -7.06 -18.51
CA PHE A 120 16.83 -7.15 -17.15
C PHE A 120 17.88 -6.09 -16.80
N ILE A 121 17.86 -4.95 -17.48
CA ILE A 121 18.70 -3.81 -17.13
C ILE A 121 17.99 -2.99 -16.06
N LEU A 122 18.68 -2.67 -14.96
CA LEU A 122 18.16 -1.81 -13.90
C LEU A 122 17.89 -0.41 -14.45
N VAL A 123 16.62 0.00 -14.41
CA VAL A 123 16.15 1.31 -14.89
C VAL A 123 16.03 2.30 -13.74
N GLU A 124 15.53 1.84 -12.60
CA GLU A 124 15.28 2.68 -11.43
C GLU A 124 15.63 1.94 -10.15
N ASN A 125 16.17 2.66 -9.18
CA ASN A 125 16.49 2.14 -7.85
C ASN A 125 16.05 3.13 -6.76
N ASN A 126 15.10 2.72 -5.94
CA ASN A 126 14.47 3.52 -4.90
C ASN A 126 15.00 3.20 -3.49
N SER A 127 16.24 2.74 -3.38
CA SER A 127 16.89 2.46 -2.09
C SER A 127 16.98 3.68 -1.15
N ASN A 128 16.98 4.90 -1.70
CA ASN A 128 16.93 6.14 -0.95
C ASN A 128 15.69 6.24 -0.05
N VAL A 129 14.51 5.83 -0.53
CA VAL A 129 13.26 5.81 0.25
C VAL A 129 13.38 4.87 1.45
N ILE A 130 13.98 3.70 1.26
CA ILE A 130 14.23 2.75 2.36
C ILE A 130 15.19 3.37 3.40
N ASN A 131 16.22 4.06 2.94
CA ASN A 131 17.16 4.72 3.85
C ASN A 131 16.49 5.84 4.65
N GLU A 132 15.61 6.63 4.04
CA GLU A 132 14.81 7.63 4.76
C GLU A 132 13.88 6.98 5.81
N LEU A 133 13.17 5.92 5.46
CA LEU A 133 12.35 5.19 6.42
C LEU A 133 13.17 4.65 7.60
N LYS A 134 14.39 4.10 7.33
CA LYS A 134 15.31 3.65 8.40
C LYS A 134 15.74 4.79 9.32
N LYS A 135 16.08 5.96 8.77
CA LYS A 135 16.42 7.16 9.57
C LYS A 135 15.27 7.59 10.48
N LEU A 136 14.04 7.40 10.03
CA LEU A 136 12.82 7.68 10.79
C LEU A 136 12.48 6.58 11.82
N GLY A 137 13.33 5.55 11.95
CA GLY A 137 13.20 4.48 12.95
C GLY A 137 12.35 3.30 12.53
N TYR A 138 12.01 3.18 11.24
CA TYR A 138 11.41 1.95 10.72
C TYR A 138 12.48 0.85 10.60
N GLN A 139 12.09 -0.37 10.95
CA GLN A 139 12.94 -1.55 10.83
C GLN A 139 12.40 -2.47 9.72
N PHE A 140 13.27 -2.93 8.85
CA PHE A 140 12.91 -3.90 7.84
C PHE A 140 12.88 -5.30 8.47
N ILE A 141 11.73 -5.95 8.45
CA ILE A 141 11.52 -7.22 9.16
C ILE A 141 11.30 -8.44 8.26
N ASN A 142 11.23 -8.24 6.93
CA ASN A 142 10.95 -9.36 6.03
C ASN A 142 11.69 -9.18 4.69
N ASN A 143 12.32 -10.26 4.23
CA ASN A 143 13.09 -10.32 2.98
C ASN A 143 12.32 -10.93 1.80
N THR A 144 11.00 -11.08 1.88
CA THR A 144 10.24 -11.60 0.75
C THR A 144 10.10 -10.54 -0.34
N SER A 145 10.85 -10.69 -1.41
CA SER A 145 10.69 -9.89 -2.62
C SER A 145 9.43 -10.31 -3.37
N LYS A 146 8.62 -9.34 -3.77
CA LYS A 146 7.50 -9.55 -4.68
C LYS A 146 7.88 -8.97 -6.03
N TYR A 147 7.61 -9.74 -7.08
CA TYR A 147 7.83 -9.30 -8.46
C TYR A 147 6.48 -8.97 -9.09
N HIS A 148 6.42 -7.83 -9.75
CA HIS A 148 5.28 -7.42 -10.54
C HIS A 148 5.71 -7.28 -11.99
N ILE A 149 4.90 -7.82 -12.90
CA ILE A 149 5.07 -7.64 -14.34
C ILE A 149 4.05 -6.61 -14.78
N VAL A 150 4.53 -5.52 -15.38
CA VAL A 150 3.64 -4.52 -15.98
C VAL A 150 3.13 -5.06 -17.30
N LEU A 151 1.82 -5.23 -17.39
CA LEU A 151 1.15 -5.61 -18.64
C LEU A 151 0.56 -4.35 -19.29
N ASN A 152 0.90 -4.14 -20.56
CA ASN A 152 0.24 -3.11 -21.34
C ASN A 152 -1.15 -3.62 -21.77
N SER A 153 -2.18 -3.22 -21.02
CA SER A 153 -3.58 -3.65 -21.27
C SER A 153 -4.24 -2.94 -22.45
N SER A 154 -3.62 -1.91 -23.02
CA SER A 154 -4.17 -1.21 -24.19
C SER A 154 -4.06 -2.02 -25.48
N ASP A 155 -3.16 -3.01 -25.53
CA ASP A 155 -3.03 -3.93 -26.66
C ASP A 155 -2.88 -5.37 -26.16
N ILE A 156 -4.01 -6.04 -25.99
CA ILE A 156 -4.09 -7.42 -25.51
C ILE A 156 -3.40 -8.39 -26.50
N ASN A 157 -3.52 -8.15 -27.81
CA ASN A 157 -2.91 -9.01 -28.82
C ASN A 157 -1.38 -8.94 -28.75
N LYS A 158 -0.85 -7.75 -28.61
CA LYS A 158 0.60 -7.54 -28.42
C LYS A 158 1.08 -8.18 -27.12
N THR A 159 0.32 -8.01 -26.04
CA THR A 159 0.63 -8.65 -24.76
C THR A 159 0.64 -10.18 -24.90
N TYR A 160 -0.37 -10.77 -25.55
CA TYR A 160 -0.45 -12.21 -25.81
C TYR A 160 0.70 -12.70 -26.69
N SER A 161 1.05 -11.97 -27.76
CA SER A 161 2.15 -12.33 -28.66
C SER A 161 3.52 -12.37 -27.95
N ASN A 162 3.70 -11.54 -26.92
CA ASN A 162 4.92 -11.47 -26.12
C ASN A 162 5.03 -12.60 -25.08
N PHE A 163 3.97 -13.37 -24.83
CA PHE A 163 4.04 -14.51 -23.93
C PHE A 163 4.94 -15.62 -24.49
N LYS A 164 5.64 -16.32 -23.59
CA LYS A 164 6.40 -17.53 -23.96
C LYS A 164 5.48 -18.54 -24.67
N ARG A 165 6.04 -19.28 -25.64
CA ARG A 165 5.29 -20.28 -26.42
C ARG A 165 4.53 -21.27 -25.54
N SER A 166 5.13 -21.73 -24.42
CA SER A 166 4.47 -22.62 -23.46
C SER A 166 3.22 -22.02 -22.84
N LEU A 167 3.27 -20.73 -22.44
CA LEU A 167 2.13 -20.05 -21.85
C LEU A 167 0.99 -19.89 -22.87
N ARG A 168 1.31 -19.47 -24.11
CA ARG A 168 0.31 -19.36 -25.17
C ARG A 168 -0.37 -20.70 -25.48
N ARG A 169 0.41 -21.80 -25.48
CA ARG A 169 -0.12 -23.16 -25.62
C ARG A 169 -1.05 -23.52 -24.46
N ASN A 170 -0.66 -23.23 -23.22
CA ASN A 170 -1.51 -23.52 -22.07
C ASN A 170 -2.83 -22.73 -22.10
N ILE A 171 -2.79 -21.46 -22.48
CA ILE A 171 -3.99 -20.64 -22.64
C ILE A 171 -4.91 -21.26 -23.71
N LYS A 172 -4.36 -21.65 -24.87
CA LYS A 172 -5.12 -22.29 -25.94
C LYS A 172 -5.78 -23.59 -25.46
N ASN A 173 -5.00 -24.47 -24.82
CA ASN A 173 -5.53 -25.73 -24.29
C ASN A 173 -6.64 -25.50 -23.26
N SER A 174 -6.50 -24.50 -22.38
CA SER A 174 -7.53 -24.17 -21.40
C SER A 174 -8.84 -23.72 -22.07
N LEU A 175 -8.75 -22.89 -23.11
CA LEU A 175 -9.92 -22.47 -23.88
C LEU A 175 -10.58 -23.65 -24.59
N GLU A 176 -9.80 -24.56 -25.18
CA GLU A 176 -10.29 -25.78 -25.84
C GLU A 176 -10.98 -26.75 -24.85
N GLN A 177 -10.55 -26.72 -23.57
CA GLN A 177 -11.17 -27.47 -22.48
C GLN A 177 -12.39 -26.78 -21.86
N GLY A 178 -12.84 -25.66 -22.42
CA GLY A 178 -14.03 -24.94 -21.98
C GLY A 178 -13.85 -24.06 -20.75
N VAL A 179 -12.60 -23.74 -20.36
CA VAL A 179 -12.33 -22.80 -19.26
C VAL A 179 -12.73 -21.39 -19.71
N THR A 180 -13.66 -20.80 -18.98
CA THR A 180 -14.14 -19.42 -19.20
C THR A 180 -13.87 -18.56 -17.97
N VAL A 181 -13.63 -17.27 -18.20
CA VAL A 181 -13.49 -16.28 -17.13
C VAL A 181 -14.68 -15.34 -17.17
N HIS A 182 -15.39 -15.27 -16.05
CA HIS A 182 -16.52 -14.34 -15.89
C HIS A 182 -16.06 -13.14 -15.06
N ARG A 183 -16.57 -11.96 -15.41
CA ARG A 183 -16.37 -10.71 -14.64
C ARG A 183 -17.54 -10.48 -13.70
#